data_9b00ff682a20e0adf952da1e25ee6712
#
_entry.id   9b00ff682a20e0adf952da1e25ee6712
#
_cell.length_a   1.000
_cell.length_b   1.000
_cell.length_c   1.000
_cell.angle_alpha   90.00
_cell.angle_beta   90.00
_cell.angle_gamma   90.00
#
_symmetry.space_group_name_H-M   'P 1'
#
loop_
_entity.id
_entity.type
_entity.pdbx_description
1 polymer ?
#
loop_
_entity_poly.entity_id
_entity_poly.type
_entity_poly.pdbx_seq_one_letter_code
_entity_poly.pdbx_strand_id
1 'polypeptide(L)' 'KEILRAMALGKSTKDIASERFLRIYTVMTHRKNIFRKLGVNNAHEAIRHALRSGLVDVVEYYI' A
#
# COMPACT_ATOMS: atom_id res chain seq x y z
N LYS A 1 -1.34 -3.39 -6.90
CA LYS A 1 -2.21 -2.20 -6.89
C LYS A 1 -3.15 -2.15 -5.70
N GLU A 2 -3.85 -3.23 -5.40
CA GLU A 2 -4.83 -3.22 -4.32
C GLU A 2 -4.21 -3.04 -2.94
N ILE A 3 -3.06 -3.67 -2.70
CA ILE A 3 -2.36 -3.50 -1.42
C ILE A 3 -1.86 -2.06 -1.27
N LEU A 4 -1.30 -1.50 -2.33
CA LEU A 4 -0.81 -0.13 -2.33
C LEU A 4 -1.97 0.86 -2.10
N ARG A 5 -3.10 0.62 -2.74
CA ARG A 5 -4.29 1.44 -2.56
C ARG A 5 -4.80 1.40 -1.11
N ALA A 6 -4.83 0.21 -0.52
CA ALA A 6 -5.24 0.05 0.86
C ALA A 6 -4.30 0.78 1.82
N MET A 7 -2.99 0.74 1.54
CA MET A 7 -2.01 1.51 2.31
C MET A 7 -2.27 3.01 2.21
N ALA A 8 -2.58 3.49 1.01
CA ALA A 8 -2.87 4.91 0.79
C ALA A 8 -4.14 5.34 1.52
N LEU A 9 -5.10 4.44 1.70
CA LEU A 9 -6.33 4.71 2.45
C LEU A 9 -6.13 4.65 3.97
N GLY A 10 -4.90 4.44 4.42
CA GLY A 10 -4.57 4.45 5.83
C GLY A 10 -4.76 3.13 6.56
N LYS A 11 -4.97 2.04 5.82
CA LYS A 11 -5.15 0.73 6.43
C LYS A 11 -3.84 0.14 6.91
N SER A 12 -3.86 -0.43 8.12
CA SER A 12 -2.69 -1.10 8.67
C SER A 12 -2.47 -2.45 7.99
N THR A 13 -1.27 -3.02 8.18
CA THR A 13 -0.96 -4.37 7.70
C THR A 13 -1.99 -5.39 8.22
N LYS A 14 -2.36 -5.27 9.49
CA LYS A 14 -3.34 -6.14 10.14
C LYS A 14 -4.71 -6.00 9.48
N ASP A 15 -5.14 -4.78 9.19
CA ASP A 15 -6.42 -4.53 8.55
C ASP A 15 -6.47 -5.11 7.15
N ILE A 16 -5.41 -4.92 6.38
CA ILE A 16 -5.31 -5.46 5.03
C ILE A 16 -5.38 -6.99 5.05
N ALA A 17 -4.63 -7.60 5.96
CA ALA A 17 -4.62 -9.05 6.10
C ALA A 17 -6.01 -9.59 6.44
N SER A 18 -6.71 -8.94 7.37
CA SER A 18 -8.04 -9.34 7.80
C SER A 18 -9.05 -9.23 6.66
N GLU A 19 -9.07 -8.10 5.95
CA GLU A 19 -10.02 -7.87 4.88
C GLU A 19 -9.85 -8.81 3.70
N ARG A 20 -8.62 -9.25 3.44
CA ARG A 20 -8.31 -10.10 2.30
C ARG A 20 -8.12 -11.57 2.67
N PHE A 21 -8.39 -11.91 3.93
CA PHE A 21 -8.25 -13.28 4.43
C PHE A 21 -6.82 -13.82 4.22
N LEU A 22 -5.83 -12.96 4.44
CA LEU A 22 -4.42 -13.29 4.32
C LEU A 22 -3.76 -13.28 5.68
N ARG A 23 -2.61 -13.94 5.78
CA ARG A 23 -1.79 -13.85 6.99
C ARG A 23 -1.00 -12.54 6.97
N ILE A 24 -0.71 -12.02 8.16
CA ILE A 24 0.00 -10.74 8.29
C ILE A 24 1.34 -10.77 7.55
N TYR A 25 2.12 -11.84 7.69
CA TYR A 25 3.42 -11.89 7.04
C TYR A 25 3.31 -11.95 5.52
N THR A 26 2.21 -12.49 4.98
CA THR A 26 1.96 -12.46 3.54
C THR A 26 1.79 -11.04 3.05
N VAL A 27 1.02 -10.23 3.79
CA VAL A 27 0.84 -8.81 3.46
C VAL A 27 2.17 -8.07 3.59
N MET A 28 2.97 -8.37 4.61
CA MET A 28 4.29 -7.77 4.79
C MET A 28 5.21 -8.08 3.61
N THR A 29 5.15 -9.30 3.09
CA THR A 29 5.92 -9.68 1.91
C THR A 29 5.48 -8.90 0.68
N HIS A 30 4.18 -8.74 0.48
CA HIS A 30 3.64 -7.93 -0.62
C HIS A 30 4.10 -6.48 -0.52
N ARG A 31 4.06 -5.90 0.68
CA ARG A 31 4.52 -4.54 0.91
C ARG A 31 6.00 -4.39 0.59
N LYS A 32 6.82 -5.33 1.05
CA LYS A 32 8.26 -5.33 0.77
C LYS A 32 8.53 -5.38 -0.73
N ASN A 33 7.80 -6.23 -1.45
CA ASN A 33 7.94 -6.35 -2.89
C ASN A 33 7.51 -5.06 -3.62
N ILE A 34 6.44 -4.43 -3.14
CA ILE A 34 5.98 -3.15 -3.68
C ILE A 34 7.07 -2.08 -3.49
N PHE A 35 7.63 -1.99 -2.29
CA PHE A 35 8.69 -1.01 -2.03
C PHE A 35 9.89 -1.23 -2.94
N ARG A 36 10.31 -2.48 -3.09
CA ARG A 36 11.43 -2.83 -3.97
C ARG A 36 11.13 -2.45 -5.42
N LYS A 37 9.93 -2.75 -5.89
CA LYS A 37 9.53 -2.49 -7.27
C LYS A 37 9.45 -1.01 -7.57
N LEU A 38 8.98 -0.21 -6.61
CA LEU A 38 8.90 1.24 -6.75
C LEU A 38 10.20 1.96 -6.43
N GLY A 39 11.19 1.25 -5.86
CA GLY A 39 12.46 1.85 -5.49
C GLY A 39 12.35 2.77 -4.28
N VAL A 40 11.42 2.50 -3.37
CA VAL A 40 11.20 3.32 -2.17
C VAL A 40 11.51 2.52 -0.91
N ASN A 41 11.67 3.21 0.23
CA ASN A 41 12.12 2.61 1.48
C ASN A 41 11.01 2.42 2.51
N ASN A 42 9.86 3.06 2.35
CA ASN A 42 8.80 3.00 3.34
C ASN A 42 7.44 3.28 2.72
N ALA A 43 6.38 3.05 3.51
CA ALA A 43 5.00 3.21 3.05
C ALA A 43 4.69 4.64 2.61
N HIS A 44 5.21 5.63 3.32
CA HIS A 44 4.97 7.03 2.99
C HIS A 44 5.48 7.38 1.59
N GLU A 45 6.69 6.95 1.27
CA GLU A 45 7.27 7.16 -0.06
C GLU A 45 6.50 6.40 -1.14
N ALA A 46 6.06 5.18 -0.83
CA ALA A 46 5.27 4.38 -1.76
C ALA A 46 3.95 5.07 -2.10
N ILE A 47 3.29 5.64 -1.08
CA ILE A 47 2.03 6.37 -1.26
C ILE A 47 2.25 7.62 -2.12
N ARG A 48 3.30 8.38 -1.83
CA ARG A 48 3.65 9.57 -2.62
C ARG A 48 3.91 9.21 -4.07
N HIS A 49 4.64 8.12 -4.29
CA HIS A 49 4.92 7.64 -5.65
C HIS A 49 3.62 7.26 -6.35
N ALA A 50 2.73 6.57 -5.65
CA ALA A 50 1.45 6.14 -6.21
C ALA A 50 0.58 7.34 -6.61
N LEU A 51 0.53 8.37 -5.77
CA LEU A 51 -0.22 9.59 -6.08
C LEU A 51 0.36 10.30 -7.30
N ARG A 52 1.69 10.39 -7.36
CA ARG A 52 2.39 11.07 -8.47
C ARG A 52 2.19 10.35 -9.79
N SER A 53 2.18 9.02 -9.78
CA SER A 53 2.05 8.22 -11.01
C SER A 53 0.60 7.88 -11.36
N GLY A 54 -0.37 8.35 -10.59
CA GLY A 54 -1.79 8.11 -10.85
C GLY A 54 -2.28 6.72 -10.49
N LEU A 55 -1.49 5.94 -9.75
CA LEU A 55 -1.91 4.63 -9.27
C LEU A 55 -3.00 4.72 -8.20
N VAL A 56 -3.01 5.83 -7.46
CA VAL A 56 -4.02 6.13 -6.45
C VAL A 56 -4.48 7.55 -6.68
N ASP A 57 -5.79 7.74 -6.72
CA ASP A 57 -6.39 9.07 -6.89
C ASP A 57 -6.19 9.89 -5.62
N VAL A 58 -5.92 11.20 -5.79
CA VAL A 58 -5.80 12.12 -4.67
C VAL A 58 -7.06 12.13 -3.82
N VAL A 59 -8.23 12.06 -4.46
CA VAL A 59 -9.52 12.02 -3.76
C VAL A 59 -9.61 10.78 -2.87
N GLU A 60 -9.15 9.63 -3.37
CA GLU A 60 -9.14 8.39 -2.59
C GLU A 60 -8.20 8.50 -1.39
N TYR A 61 -7.09 9.19 -1.56
CA TYR A 61 -6.11 9.33 -0.47
C TYR A 61 -6.66 10.16 0.69
N TYR A 62 -7.43 11.20 0.38
CA TYR A 62 -7.95 12.12 1.40
C TYR A 62 -9.36 11.81 1.90
N ILE A 63 -9.98 10.79 1.38
CA ILE A 63 -11.23 10.28 1.92
C ILE A 63 -10.94 9.21 2.97
#